data_25cceb67377f1a98195b28bcc3446ac5
#
_entry.id   25cceb67377f1a98195b28bcc3446ac5
#
_cell.length_a   1.000
_cell.length_b   1.000
_cell.length_c   1.000
_cell.angle_alpha   90.00
_cell.angle_beta   90.00
_cell.angle_gamma   90.00
#
_symmetry.space_group_name_H-M   'P 1'
#
loop_
_entity.id
_entity.type
_entity.pdbx_description
1 polymer ?
#
loop_
_entity_poly.entity_id
_entity_poly.type
_entity_poly.pdbx_seq_one_letter_code
_entity_poly.pdbx_strand_id
1 'polypeptide(L)'
;MKIVFLDIDGVLQPHGSQERFNQIIHGEVSTCKPELYKRLQYLHQIDYRQYHPYDVAAVYYDWDKSAIALLKVVLEYTQAKIVLSSDWRMGGFQRMKDFFAIYGLDKYLIDFTKFYNDIDKDFIKKIEREDKEKNGEKSYVAYRVIEILEWLSRNPKVKKWAAIDDMLLKGIEEHFVYTQSRIEDAHAIQCLRLLK
;
A
#
# COMPACT_ATOMS: atom_id res chain seq x y z
N MET A 1 1.22 -18.13 6.73
CA MET A 1 1.01 -16.68 6.81
C MET A 1 0.33 -16.20 5.53
N LYS A 2 -0.62 -15.27 5.64
CA LYS A 2 -1.33 -14.65 4.51
C LYS A 2 -0.91 -13.20 4.39
N ILE A 3 -0.69 -12.69 3.16
CA ILE A 3 -0.16 -11.35 2.90
C ILE A 3 -1.04 -10.59 1.90
N VAL A 4 -1.21 -9.31 2.17
CA VAL A 4 -1.67 -8.31 1.22
C VAL A 4 -0.48 -7.41 0.90
N PHE A 5 -0.01 -7.42 -0.34
CA PHE A 5 0.86 -6.38 -0.87
C PHE A 5 -0.04 -5.20 -1.22
N LEU A 6 0.21 -4.05 -0.62
CA LEU A 6 -0.69 -2.92 -0.67
C LEU A 6 -0.01 -1.70 -1.27
N ASP A 7 -0.57 -1.17 -2.34
CA ASP A 7 -0.30 0.20 -2.76
C ASP A 7 -1.23 1.19 -2.05
N ILE A 8 -0.94 2.48 -2.13
CA ILE A 8 -1.69 3.56 -1.48
C ILE A 8 -2.44 4.41 -2.49
N ASP A 9 -1.71 4.99 -3.46
CA ASP A 9 -2.30 5.85 -4.47
C ASP A 9 -3.17 5.01 -5.41
N GLY A 10 -4.38 5.46 -5.73
CA GLY A 10 -5.34 4.67 -6.50
C GLY A 10 -5.93 3.45 -5.76
N VAL A 11 -5.58 3.24 -4.47
CA VAL A 11 -6.02 2.09 -3.65
C VAL A 11 -6.71 2.55 -2.37
N LEU A 12 -6.00 3.25 -1.48
CA LEU A 12 -6.58 3.91 -0.30
C LEU A 12 -6.78 5.39 -0.52
N GLN A 13 -5.90 6.04 -1.30
CA GLN A 13 -6.00 7.41 -1.70
C GLN A 13 -6.51 7.45 -3.15
N PRO A 14 -7.77 7.84 -3.39
CA PRO A 14 -8.33 7.91 -4.73
C PRO A 14 -7.61 8.90 -5.62
N HIS A 15 -7.48 8.58 -6.91
CA HIS A 15 -7.01 9.54 -7.89
C HIS A 15 -7.91 10.77 -7.90
N GLY A 16 -7.30 11.96 -7.88
CA GLY A 16 -8.03 13.22 -7.87
C GLY A 16 -8.60 13.63 -6.51
N SER A 17 -8.47 12.79 -5.47
CA SER A 17 -8.79 13.22 -4.11
C SER A 17 -7.74 14.21 -3.64
N GLN A 18 -8.17 15.43 -3.36
CA GLN A 18 -7.28 16.54 -3.01
C GLN A 18 -7.91 17.40 -1.91
N GLU A 19 -8.69 16.78 -1.02
CA GLU A 19 -9.36 17.48 0.08
C GLU A 19 -8.36 18.18 0.99
N ARG A 20 -7.13 17.65 1.11
CA ARG A 20 -6.04 18.33 1.82
C ARG A 20 -5.77 19.74 1.30
N PHE A 21 -5.95 20.01 0.00
CA PHE A 21 -5.73 21.34 -0.57
C PHE A 21 -6.84 22.34 -0.22
N ASN A 22 -8.04 21.86 0.07
CA ASN A 22 -9.13 22.70 0.56
C ASN A 22 -8.89 23.16 1.99
N GLN A 23 -7.91 22.57 2.68
CA GLN A 23 -7.50 22.94 4.03
C GLN A 23 -6.33 23.94 4.03
N ILE A 24 -5.80 24.33 2.87
CA ILE A 24 -4.73 25.33 2.75
C ILE A 24 -5.35 26.71 2.95
N ILE A 25 -4.93 27.40 4.01
CA ILE A 25 -5.35 28.75 4.32
C ILE A 25 -4.22 29.72 3.95
N HIS A 26 -4.52 30.69 3.08
CA HIS A 26 -3.65 31.82 2.71
C HIS A 26 -2.30 31.49 2.06
N GLY A 27 -2.21 30.42 1.24
CA GLY A 27 -1.01 30.12 0.46
C GLY A 27 0.15 29.51 1.26
N GLU A 28 0.01 29.35 2.55
CA GLU A 28 0.93 28.59 3.37
C GLU A 28 0.49 27.12 3.41
N VAL A 29 1.46 26.19 3.31
CA VAL A 29 1.22 24.73 3.42
C VAL A 29 0.96 24.38 4.90
N SER A 30 0.08 25.13 5.56
CA SER A 30 -0.43 24.82 6.89
C SER A 30 -1.67 23.95 6.75
N THR A 31 -1.47 22.75 6.25
CA THR A 31 -2.55 21.83 5.91
C THR A 31 -3.22 21.18 7.11
N CYS A 32 -2.61 21.24 8.26
CA CYS A 32 -3.20 20.69 9.49
C CYS A 32 -3.44 21.80 10.51
N LYS A 33 -4.70 21.96 10.89
CA LYS A 33 -5.06 22.82 12.03
C LYS A 33 -4.43 22.28 13.31
N PRO A 34 -3.97 23.13 14.24
CA PRO A 34 -3.39 22.70 15.53
C PRO A 34 -4.29 21.74 16.30
N GLU A 35 -5.60 21.89 16.18
CA GLU A 35 -6.61 21.02 16.82
C GLU A 35 -6.55 19.60 16.28
N LEU A 36 -6.26 19.42 14.99
CA LEU A 36 -6.12 18.10 14.40
C LEU A 36 -4.94 17.34 15.02
N TYR A 37 -3.77 18.01 15.12
CA TYR A 37 -2.60 17.39 15.75
C TYR A 37 -2.85 17.01 17.21
N LYS A 38 -3.49 17.90 17.99
CA LYS A 38 -3.86 17.61 19.38
C LYS A 38 -4.78 16.39 19.46
N ARG A 39 -5.79 16.34 18.59
CA ARG A 39 -6.73 15.20 18.53
C ARG A 39 -6.03 13.90 18.15
N LEU A 40 -5.20 13.89 17.11
CA LEU A 40 -4.47 12.70 16.67
C LEU A 40 -3.49 12.25 17.77
N GLN A 41 -2.77 13.16 18.39
CA GLN A 41 -1.86 12.85 19.49
C GLN A 41 -2.62 12.25 20.70
N TYR A 42 -3.78 12.79 21.04
CA TYR A 42 -4.59 12.25 22.11
C TYR A 42 -5.10 10.83 21.82
N LEU A 43 -5.57 10.59 20.60
CA LEU A 43 -6.13 9.30 20.21
C LEU A 43 -5.08 8.20 20.03
N HIS A 44 -3.92 8.53 19.50
CA HIS A 44 -2.91 7.54 19.08
C HIS A 44 -1.64 7.57 19.91
N GLN A 45 -1.48 8.57 20.81
CA GLN A 45 -0.27 8.80 21.61
C GLN A 45 1.00 9.02 20.74
N ILE A 46 0.81 9.53 19.53
CA ILE A 46 1.85 9.80 18.52
C ILE A 46 1.86 11.30 18.23
N ASP A 47 3.05 11.91 18.24
CA ASP A 47 3.20 13.30 17.83
C ASP A 47 3.38 13.42 16.32
N TYR A 48 2.29 13.65 15.62
CA TYR A 48 2.29 13.77 14.15
C TYR A 48 2.97 15.05 13.63
N ARG A 49 3.34 16.00 14.49
CA ARG A 49 4.09 17.22 14.09
C ARG A 49 5.52 16.91 13.65
N GLN A 50 6.03 15.73 13.95
CA GLN A 50 7.32 15.23 13.45
C GLN A 50 7.31 14.91 11.95
N TYR A 51 6.14 14.81 11.34
CA TYR A 51 5.98 14.48 9.93
C TYR A 51 5.60 15.73 9.12
N HIS A 52 5.88 15.66 7.81
CA HIS A 52 5.52 16.78 6.93
C HIS A 52 3.99 17.01 6.97
N PRO A 53 3.51 18.25 7.18
CA PRO A 53 2.07 18.53 7.32
C PRO A 53 1.24 18.05 6.13
N TYR A 54 1.79 18.16 4.93
CA TYR A 54 1.17 17.69 3.70
C TYR A 54 0.87 16.19 3.72
N ASP A 55 1.79 15.36 4.23
CA ASP A 55 1.61 13.91 4.30
C ASP A 55 0.55 13.55 5.36
N VAL A 56 0.58 14.20 6.52
CA VAL A 56 -0.44 13.99 7.57
C VAL A 56 -1.82 14.38 7.04
N ALA A 57 -1.91 15.50 6.30
CA ALA A 57 -3.15 15.94 5.69
C ALA A 57 -3.64 14.97 4.61
N ALA A 58 -2.75 14.45 3.79
CA ALA A 58 -3.10 13.45 2.79
C ALA A 58 -3.72 12.21 3.43
N VAL A 59 -3.06 11.66 4.45
CA VAL A 59 -3.59 10.50 5.18
C VAL A 59 -4.94 10.80 5.81
N TYR A 60 -5.10 11.94 6.46
CA TYR A 60 -6.31 12.25 7.20
C TYR A 60 -7.50 12.64 6.31
N TYR A 61 -7.26 13.42 5.25
CA TYR A 61 -8.32 13.97 4.42
C TYR A 61 -8.56 13.19 3.12
N ASP A 62 -7.49 12.70 2.49
CA ASP A 62 -7.58 12.12 1.15
C ASP A 62 -7.71 10.60 1.15
N TRP A 63 -7.26 9.90 2.21
CA TRP A 63 -7.49 8.46 2.26
C TRP A 63 -8.98 8.17 2.41
N ASP A 64 -9.51 7.34 1.51
CA ASP A 64 -10.93 7.01 1.47
C ASP A 64 -11.33 6.07 2.62
N LYS A 65 -12.24 6.55 3.46
CA LYS A 65 -12.67 5.81 4.64
C LYS A 65 -13.43 4.52 4.31
N SER A 66 -14.11 4.48 3.16
CA SER A 66 -14.82 3.27 2.69
C SER A 66 -13.81 2.22 2.22
N ALA A 67 -12.78 2.62 1.44
CA ALA A 67 -11.70 1.74 1.03
C ALA A 67 -10.95 1.16 2.25
N ILE A 68 -10.67 2.00 3.25
CA ILE A 68 -10.05 1.57 4.52
C ILE A 68 -10.94 0.57 5.27
N ALA A 69 -12.25 0.82 5.35
CA ALA A 69 -13.18 -0.08 6.01
C ALA A 69 -13.23 -1.46 5.32
N LEU A 70 -13.27 -1.49 3.98
CA LEU A 70 -13.23 -2.71 3.20
C LEU A 70 -11.90 -3.47 3.38
N LEU A 71 -10.77 -2.76 3.36
CA LEU A 71 -9.47 -3.38 3.64
C LEU A 71 -9.45 -4.00 5.05
N LYS A 72 -9.99 -3.31 6.06
CA LYS A 72 -10.09 -3.87 7.43
C LYS A 72 -10.89 -5.17 7.45
N VAL A 73 -12.04 -5.21 6.79
CA VAL A 73 -12.85 -6.43 6.69
C VAL A 73 -12.03 -7.59 6.11
N VAL A 74 -11.28 -7.33 5.02
CA VAL A 74 -10.40 -8.34 4.42
C VAL A 74 -9.36 -8.83 5.43
N LEU A 75 -8.66 -7.91 6.09
CA LEU A 75 -7.59 -8.24 7.04
C LEU A 75 -8.10 -8.98 8.27
N GLU A 76 -9.22 -8.54 8.83
CA GLU A 76 -9.84 -9.16 10.02
C GLU A 76 -10.37 -10.55 9.72
N TYR A 77 -11.06 -10.72 8.60
CA TYR A 77 -11.61 -12.02 8.23
C TYR A 77 -10.52 -13.04 7.85
N THR A 78 -9.50 -12.62 7.12
CA THR A 78 -8.45 -13.52 6.61
C THR A 78 -7.29 -13.69 7.56
N GLN A 79 -7.13 -12.82 8.56
CA GLN A 79 -5.95 -12.68 9.42
C GLN A 79 -4.67 -12.38 8.63
N ALA A 80 -4.82 -11.77 7.46
CA ALA A 80 -3.68 -11.39 6.61
C ALA A 80 -2.91 -10.21 7.24
N LYS A 81 -1.65 -10.09 6.86
CA LYS A 81 -0.79 -8.96 7.19
C LYS A 81 -0.52 -8.13 5.94
N ILE A 82 -0.14 -6.88 6.15
CA ILE A 82 0.20 -5.95 5.08
C ILE A 82 1.71 -5.92 4.91
N VAL A 83 2.15 -6.04 3.67
CA VAL A 83 3.47 -5.61 3.19
C VAL A 83 3.25 -4.44 2.27
N LEU A 84 3.77 -3.28 2.62
CA LEU A 84 3.58 -2.08 1.81
C LEU A 84 4.42 -2.16 0.54
N SER A 85 3.75 -2.00 -0.60
CA SER A 85 4.33 -2.05 -1.94
C SER A 85 4.01 -0.75 -2.69
N SER A 86 4.22 0.40 -2.05
CA SER A 86 3.90 1.74 -2.50
C SER A 86 5.11 2.65 -2.38
N ASP A 87 5.17 3.70 -3.17
CA ASP A 87 6.23 4.72 -3.04
C ASP A 87 6.16 5.48 -1.73
N TRP A 88 5.04 5.44 -1.04
CA TRP A 88 4.90 5.96 0.32
C TRP A 88 5.92 5.36 1.32
N ARG A 89 6.49 4.16 1.03
CA ARG A 89 7.53 3.53 1.86
C ARG A 89 8.85 4.32 1.93
N MET A 90 9.08 5.29 1.02
CA MET A 90 10.25 6.18 1.05
C MET A 90 10.42 6.92 2.38
N GLY A 91 9.32 7.21 3.07
CA GLY A 91 9.34 7.86 4.38
C GLY A 91 9.74 6.98 5.56
N GLY A 92 10.00 5.70 5.33
CA GLY A 92 10.42 4.75 6.34
C GLY A 92 9.27 4.04 7.08
N PHE A 93 9.63 2.93 7.71
CA PHE A 93 8.65 2.00 8.30
C PHE A 93 7.86 2.63 9.44
N GLN A 94 8.53 3.35 10.36
CA GLN A 94 7.85 3.95 11.51
C GLN A 94 6.84 5.01 11.07
N ARG A 95 7.19 5.85 10.09
CA ARG A 95 6.24 6.84 9.54
C ARG A 95 4.96 6.19 9.04
N MET A 96 5.09 5.10 8.28
CA MET A 96 3.91 4.41 7.76
C MET A 96 3.13 3.69 8.86
N LYS A 97 3.80 3.13 9.85
CA LYS A 97 3.15 2.60 11.05
C LYS A 97 2.26 3.65 11.71
N ASP A 98 2.81 4.84 11.93
CA ASP A 98 2.09 5.93 12.59
C ASP A 98 0.92 6.44 11.73
N PHE A 99 1.09 6.52 10.41
CA PHE A 99 0.01 6.87 9.50
C PHE A 99 -1.11 5.83 9.47
N PHE A 100 -0.75 4.56 9.44
CA PHE A 100 -1.73 3.48 9.54
C PHE A 100 -2.44 3.44 10.90
N ALA A 101 -1.80 3.91 11.98
CA ALA A 101 -2.41 3.98 13.30
C ALA A 101 -3.63 4.93 13.34
N ILE A 102 -3.65 5.99 12.50
CA ILE A 102 -4.81 6.88 12.37
C ILE A 102 -6.10 6.09 12.08
N TYR A 103 -5.96 4.96 11.40
CA TYR A 103 -7.06 4.10 11.01
C TYR A 103 -7.05 2.72 11.72
N GLY A 104 -6.13 2.49 12.66
CA GLY A 104 -6.00 1.20 13.36
C GLY A 104 -5.54 0.06 12.46
N LEU A 105 -4.77 0.38 11.42
CA LEU A 105 -4.16 -0.57 10.48
C LEU A 105 -2.70 -0.92 10.82
N ASP A 106 -2.08 -0.20 11.72
CA ASP A 106 -0.68 -0.35 12.16
C ASP A 106 -0.35 -1.79 12.61
N LYS A 107 -1.27 -2.45 13.32
CA LYS A 107 -1.12 -3.84 13.77
C LYS A 107 -1.03 -4.88 12.64
N TYR A 108 -1.45 -4.50 11.45
CA TYR A 108 -1.39 -5.37 10.27
C TYR A 108 -0.13 -5.14 9.45
N LEU A 109 0.47 -3.94 9.46
CA LEU A 109 1.68 -3.61 8.72
C LEU A 109 2.89 -4.29 9.34
N ILE A 110 3.55 -5.17 8.58
CA ILE A 110 4.69 -5.96 9.07
C ILE A 110 5.98 -5.68 8.34
N ASP A 111 5.95 -5.24 7.09
CA ASP A 111 7.14 -5.04 6.27
C ASP A 111 6.85 -4.17 5.04
N PHE A 112 7.90 -3.88 4.29
CA PHE A 112 7.90 -3.23 2.97
C PHE A 112 8.56 -4.11 1.93
N THR A 113 8.15 -4.00 0.67
CA THR A 113 8.98 -4.47 -0.44
C THR A 113 10.22 -3.58 -0.58
N LYS A 114 11.33 -4.12 -1.05
CA LYS A 114 12.47 -3.30 -1.49
C LYS A 114 12.08 -2.45 -2.70
N PHE A 115 12.76 -1.35 -2.91
CA PHE A 115 12.72 -0.68 -4.21
C PHE A 115 13.46 -1.49 -5.25
N TYR A 116 12.99 -1.43 -6.48
CA TYR A 116 13.60 -2.14 -7.61
C TYR A 116 15.12 -1.95 -7.70
N ASN A 117 15.60 -0.73 -7.47
CA ASN A 117 17.03 -0.40 -7.52
C ASN A 117 17.87 -1.04 -6.40
N ASP A 118 17.23 -1.50 -5.33
CA ASP A 118 17.86 -2.15 -4.17
C ASP A 118 17.82 -3.69 -4.28
N ILE A 119 17.26 -4.21 -5.37
CA ILE A 119 17.16 -5.65 -5.63
C ILE A 119 18.40 -6.12 -6.38
N ASP A 120 18.84 -7.33 -6.02
CA ASP A 120 19.96 -7.98 -6.67
C ASP A 120 19.72 -8.14 -8.18
N LYS A 121 20.69 -7.73 -8.97
CA LYS A 121 20.59 -7.74 -10.45
C LYS A 121 20.43 -9.14 -11.03
N ASP A 122 20.99 -10.15 -10.40
CA ASP A 122 20.89 -11.52 -10.89
C ASP A 122 19.49 -12.07 -10.60
N PHE A 123 18.86 -11.66 -9.49
CA PHE A 123 17.45 -11.95 -9.24
C PHE A 123 16.55 -11.31 -10.29
N ILE A 124 16.77 -10.03 -10.61
CA ILE A 124 16.01 -9.30 -11.66
C ILE A 124 16.11 -10.04 -12.99
N LYS A 125 17.35 -10.32 -13.46
CA LYS A 125 17.59 -11.03 -14.72
C LYS A 125 16.95 -12.41 -14.76
N LYS A 126 16.91 -13.10 -13.60
CA LYS A 126 16.26 -14.40 -13.51
C LYS A 126 14.76 -14.27 -13.79
N ILE A 127 14.07 -13.34 -13.13
CA ILE A 127 12.62 -13.12 -13.32
C ILE A 127 12.31 -12.70 -14.76
N GLU A 128 13.08 -11.76 -15.31
CA GLU A 128 12.92 -11.31 -16.70
C GLU A 128 13.10 -12.45 -17.72
N ARG A 129 14.07 -13.33 -17.48
CA ARG A 129 14.30 -14.51 -18.32
C ARG A 129 13.15 -15.49 -18.24
N GLU A 130 12.68 -15.81 -17.02
CA GLU A 130 11.54 -16.72 -16.80
C GLU A 130 10.27 -16.18 -17.47
N ASP A 131 10.02 -14.87 -17.41
CA ASP A 131 8.91 -14.23 -18.10
C ASP A 131 9.08 -14.30 -19.62
N LYS A 132 10.30 -14.06 -20.13
CA LYS A 132 10.60 -14.14 -21.57
C LYS A 132 10.42 -15.57 -22.12
N GLU A 133 10.83 -16.58 -21.37
CA GLU A 133 10.61 -18.00 -21.72
C GLU A 133 9.13 -18.33 -21.81
N LYS A 134 8.29 -17.75 -20.91
CA LYS A 134 6.85 -17.96 -20.86
C LYS A 134 6.08 -17.17 -21.93
N ASN A 135 6.43 -15.91 -22.15
CA ASN A 135 5.64 -14.93 -22.91
C ASN A 135 6.28 -14.48 -24.24
N GLY A 136 7.53 -14.91 -24.53
CA GLY A 136 8.24 -14.59 -25.76
C GLY A 136 8.43 -13.08 -25.96
N GLU A 137 8.11 -12.58 -27.16
CA GLU A 137 8.22 -11.16 -27.49
C GLU A 137 7.26 -10.23 -26.73
N LYS A 138 6.22 -10.80 -26.09
CA LYS A 138 5.26 -10.06 -25.24
C LYS A 138 5.72 -9.97 -23.79
N SER A 139 6.93 -10.44 -23.50
CA SER A 139 7.54 -10.39 -22.18
C SER A 139 7.60 -8.94 -21.66
N TYR A 140 7.04 -8.71 -20.51
CA TYR A 140 7.14 -7.47 -19.76
C TYR A 140 6.79 -7.72 -18.30
N VAL A 141 7.74 -7.49 -17.42
CA VAL A 141 7.51 -7.57 -15.97
C VAL A 141 7.64 -6.17 -15.39
N ALA A 142 6.58 -5.69 -14.78
CA ALA A 142 6.63 -4.42 -14.05
C ALA A 142 7.61 -4.55 -12.86
N TYR A 143 8.39 -3.50 -12.60
CA TYR A 143 9.32 -3.51 -11.44
C TYR A 143 8.60 -3.78 -10.12
N ARG A 144 7.37 -3.33 -9.93
CA ARG A 144 6.51 -3.65 -8.78
C ARG A 144 6.32 -5.15 -8.59
N VAL A 145 6.15 -5.89 -9.68
CA VAL A 145 6.06 -7.37 -9.64
C VAL A 145 7.37 -7.97 -9.16
N ILE A 146 8.51 -7.49 -9.67
CA ILE A 146 9.84 -7.95 -9.26
C ILE A 146 10.07 -7.68 -7.76
N GLU A 147 9.66 -6.52 -7.26
CA GLU A 147 9.72 -6.16 -5.84
C GLU A 147 8.91 -7.13 -4.95
N ILE A 148 7.69 -7.48 -5.40
CA ILE A 148 6.82 -8.43 -4.71
C ILE A 148 7.43 -9.84 -4.73
N LEU A 149 7.88 -10.30 -5.89
CA LEU A 149 8.47 -11.63 -6.04
C LEU A 149 9.79 -11.78 -5.24
N GLU A 150 10.59 -10.72 -5.18
CA GLU A 150 11.80 -10.69 -4.33
C GLU A 150 11.43 -10.84 -2.85
N TRP A 151 10.43 -10.09 -2.39
CA TRP A 151 9.97 -10.22 -1.01
C TRP A 151 9.46 -11.65 -0.72
N LEU A 152 8.65 -12.22 -1.60
CA LEU A 152 8.15 -13.59 -1.48
C LEU A 152 9.27 -14.62 -1.46
N SER A 153 10.34 -14.43 -2.24
CA SER A 153 11.49 -15.35 -2.29
C SER A 153 12.20 -15.46 -0.94
N ARG A 154 12.24 -14.35 -0.19
CA ARG A 154 12.80 -14.31 1.18
C ARG A 154 11.81 -14.82 2.24
N ASN A 155 10.53 -15.00 1.89
CA ASN A 155 9.47 -15.36 2.80
C ASN A 155 8.71 -16.64 2.38
N PRO A 156 9.38 -17.81 2.27
CA PRO A 156 8.79 -19.04 1.70
C PRO A 156 7.64 -19.64 2.53
N LYS A 157 7.44 -19.14 3.75
CA LYS A 157 6.30 -19.53 4.62
C LYS A 157 4.97 -18.89 4.20
N VAL A 158 4.98 -17.89 3.32
CA VAL A 158 3.77 -17.31 2.77
C VAL A 158 3.13 -18.29 1.79
N LYS A 159 1.89 -18.67 2.06
CA LYS A 159 1.17 -19.64 1.22
C LYS A 159 0.03 -19.01 0.41
N LYS A 160 -0.49 -17.89 0.91
CA LYS A 160 -1.59 -17.15 0.26
C LYS A 160 -1.27 -15.67 0.32
N TRP A 161 -1.46 -15.01 -0.79
CA TRP A 161 -1.23 -13.58 -0.88
C TRP A 161 -2.08 -12.95 -1.98
N ALA A 162 -2.28 -11.65 -1.89
CA ALA A 162 -2.90 -10.82 -2.91
C ALA A 162 -2.09 -9.52 -3.03
N ALA A 163 -2.01 -8.98 -4.24
CA ALA A 163 -1.49 -7.64 -4.49
C ALA A 163 -2.65 -6.73 -4.89
N ILE A 164 -2.80 -5.59 -4.24
CA ILE A 164 -3.80 -4.58 -4.55
C ILE A 164 -3.06 -3.34 -5.04
N ASP A 165 -3.28 -2.96 -6.30
CA ASP A 165 -2.52 -1.90 -6.96
C ASP A 165 -3.37 -1.33 -8.11
N ASP A 166 -3.14 -0.08 -8.49
CA ASP A 166 -3.77 0.58 -9.64
C ASP A 166 -2.90 0.50 -10.91
N MET A 167 -1.69 -0.02 -10.80
CA MET A 167 -0.84 -0.36 -11.93
C MET A 167 -1.15 -1.78 -12.41
N LEU A 168 -1.02 -2.03 -13.72
CA LEU A 168 -1.18 -3.37 -14.27
C LEU A 168 0.02 -4.25 -13.91
N LEU A 169 -0.18 -5.19 -13.00
CA LEU A 169 0.86 -6.11 -12.52
C LEU A 169 0.84 -7.42 -13.32
N LYS A 170 1.32 -7.36 -14.57
CA LYS A 170 1.46 -8.56 -15.43
C LYS A 170 2.46 -9.55 -14.83
N GLY A 171 2.13 -10.83 -14.87
CA GLY A 171 2.94 -11.93 -14.35
C GLY A 171 2.50 -12.46 -12.99
N ILE A 172 1.56 -11.78 -12.33
CA ILE A 172 0.95 -12.19 -11.06
C ILE A 172 -0.58 -12.10 -11.08
N GLU A 173 -1.19 -12.23 -12.25
CA GLU A 173 -2.63 -12.04 -12.46
C GLU A 173 -3.50 -12.88 -11.52
N GLU A 174 -3.03 -14.09 -11.19
CA GLU A 174 -3.73 -15.01 -10.28
C GLU A 174 -3.83 -14.50 -8.84
N HIS A 175 -3.00 -13.52 -8.48
CA HIS A 175 -2.91 -12.93 -7.15
C HIS A 175 -3.20 -11.43 -7.15
N PHE A 176 -3.59 -10.87 -8.29
CA PHE A 176 -3.69 -9.44 -8.48
C PHE A 176 -5.13 -8.95 -8.40
N VAL A 177 -5.33 -7.87 -7.67
CA VAL A 177 -6.58 -7.13 -7.53
C VAL A 177 -6.32 -5.72 -8.06
N TYR A 178 -6.79 -5.48 -9.28
CA TYR A 178 -6.64 -4.19 -9.96
C TYR A 178 -7.69 -3.20 -9.47
N THR A 179 -7.26 -2.04 -9.01
CA THR A 179 -8.13 -0.92 -8.67
C THR A 179 -7.99 0.17 -9.73
N GLN A 180 -9.07 0.91 -10.01
CA GLN A 180 -9.00 2.06 -10.92
C GLN A 180 -8.75 3.37 -10.19
N SER A 181 -9.17 3.45 -8.94
CA SER A 181 -9.08 4.67 -8.13
C SER A 181 -9.05 4.39 -6.64
N ARG A 182 -9.70 3.32 -6.19
CA ARG A 182 -9.76 2.89 -4.78
C ARG A 182 -10.29 1.47 -4.65
N ILE A 183 -10.15 0.91 -3.45
CA ILE A 183 -10.81 -0.36 -3.11
C ILE A 183 -12.33 -0.16 -3.06
N GLU A 184 -13.05 -1.07 -3.72
CA GLU A 184 -14.49 -1.19 -3.72
C GLU A 184 -14.91 -2.60 -3.32
N ASP A 185 -16.22 -2.86 -3.12
CA ASP A 185 -16.74 -4.16 -2.68
C ASP A 185 -16.25 -5.33 -3.53
N ALA A 186 -16.23 -5.18 -4.85
CA ALA A 186 -15.75 -6.23 -5.76
C ALA A 186 -14.29 -6.61 -5.50
N HIS A 187 -13.44 -5.62 -5.22
CA HIS A 187 -12.02 -5.81 -4.91
C HIS A 187 -11.84 -6.52 -3.57
N ALA A 188 -12.61 -6.14 -2.55
CA ALA A 188 -12.60 -6.79 -1.24
C ALA A 188 -13.03 -8.27 -1.36
N ILE A 189 -14.08 -8.56 -2.13
CA ILE A 189 -14.54 -9.93 -2.40
C ILE A 189 -13.45 -10.74 -3.12
N GLN A 190 -12.78 -10.16 -4.12
CA GLN A 190 -11.68 -10.81 -4.81
C GLN A 190 -10.52 -11.13 -3.85
N CYS A 191 -10.10 -10.17 -3.01
CA CYS A 191 -9.09 -10.40 -1.97
C CYS A 191 -9.47 -11.55 -1.03
N LEU A 192 -10.73 -11.58 -0.56
CA LEU A 192 -11.23 -12.66 0.30
C LEU A 192 -11.13 -14.03 -0.36
N ARG A 193 -11.35 -14.12 -1.69
CA ARG A 193 -11.22 -15.38 -2.43
C ARG A 193 -9.75 -15.82 -2.54
N LEU A 194 -8.84 -14.88 -2.82
CA LEU A 194 -7.40 -15.16 -2.94
C LEU A 194 -6.78 -15.59 -1.61
N LEU A 195 -7.27 -15.03 -0.51
CA LEU A 195 -6.73 -15.24 0.83
C LEU A 195 -7.46 -16.34 1.65
N LYS A 196 -8.50 -16.95 1.13
CA LYS A 196 -9.11 -18.13 1.72
C LYS A 196 -8.16 -19.31 1.72
#